data_0651b965894b69d58f7a992fc8977245
#
_entry.id   0651b965894b69d58f7a992fc8977245
#
_cell.length_a   1.000
_cell.length_b   1.000
_cell.length_c   1.000
_cell.angle_alpha   90.00
_cell.angle_beta   90.00
_cell.angle_gamma   90.00
#
_symmetry.space_group_name_H-M   'P 1'
#
loop_
_entity.id
_entity.type
_entity.pdbx_description
1 polymer ?
#
loop_
_entity_poly.entity_id
_entity_poly.type
_entity_poly.pdbx_seq_one_letter_code
_entity_poly.pdbx_strand_id
1 'polypeptide(L)'
;FQNKEIILDKKINYNMSIVLEQEAASLDEVVIFSGKTSKKDNPAIAILRKIWDNRRQNGVKKFNQYAYDKYEKLEFDLNTIDSTLTKNKIFKGMEFIFEEIDTSKVTGNTYLPIFINEAFSKVYGDNPLNKEREVLQGNKNSGFENNNTLIAFLKDLYSEYDVYDNYLKFFDKAFTSPLSKTGIDVYNYVLLDSAYRGDKWCYNIVYYPRRKNELTFKGDFWVNDSTWAIKEINLQASKSANINWIREIYIEQEFDVLNDSIFLITRDYFMSDFSFQDKEKAKGVYGRRTTLYDDYVFDKPKQKEFYKIQVDPYQYDVYNRPDSFWEENRLERLNKDELSVYKMLDTLKTVPRFKALYSAASILASGYHEVENFDIGPVLSLFGYNEAEGLRVRLGGRTYFSQNDQWRLEGFGAYGFKDERFKFGVSAKVLLNRKNRLTLYAGYRKDVEQTGASLSSSNDILGRNLASSSLITVGANDKLTRVKLATMGVSLEPVKNLNIRLTGSYRSLRSATNTFSVDYLKEDGSIGSDVQQPEIRLL
;
A
#
# COMPACT_ATOMS: atom_id res chain seq x y z
N PHE A 1 -21.58 -17.00 -21.09
CA PHE A 1 -22.66 -15.99 -21.16
C PHE A 1 -23.78 -16.38 -20.20
N GLN A 2 -24.28 -15.44 -19.41
CA GLN A 2 -25.40 -15.68 -18.49
C GLN A 2 -26.66 -16.00 -19.28
N ASN A 3 -27.41 -17.01 -18.84
CA ASN A 3 -28.72 -17.31 -19.39
C ASN A 3 -29.71 -16.21 -19.00
N LYS A 4 -30.29 -15.52 -19.97
CA LYS A 4 -31.29 -14.49 -19.75
C LYS A 4 -32.66 -15.01 -20.21
N GLU A 5 -33.55 -15.28 -19.28
CA GLU A 5 -34.92 -15.61 -19.55
C GLU A 5 -35.76 -14.36 -19.85
N ILE A 6 -36.43 -14.34 -20.98
CA ILE A 6 -37.29 -13.24 -21.41
C ILE A 6 -38.69 -13.80 -21.60
N ILE A 7 -39.63 -13.37 -20.77
CA ILE A 7 -41.02 -13.75 -20.90
C ILE A 7 -41.66 -12.78 -21.92
N LEU A 8 -42.08 -13.33 -23.05
CA LEU A 8 -42.77 -12.58 -24.12
C LEU A 8 -44.27 -12.64 -23.91
N ASP A 9 -44.92 -11.50 -23.78
CA ASP A 9 -46.38 -11.37 -23.80
C ASP A 9 -46.88 -11.48 -25.25
N LYS A 10 -48.15 -11.93 -25.51
CA LYS A 10 -48.68 -12.20 -26.83
C LYS A 10 -48.81 -10.96 -27.75
N LYS A 11 -47.78 -10.21 -27.98
CA LYS A 11 -47.70 -9.14 -28.98
C LYS A 11 -46.91 -9.55 -30.20
N ILE A 12 -47.31 -9.07 -31.37
CA ILE A 12 -46.93 -9.61 -32.67
C ILE A 12 -45.53 -9.21 -33.17
N ASN A 13 -44.92 -8.15 -32.64
CA ASN A 13 -43.56 -7.72 -33.02
C ASN A 13 -42.75 -7.23 -31.82
N TYR A 14 -41.60 -7.82 -31.59
CA TYR A 14 -40.62 -7.37 -30.58
C TYR A 14 -39.32 -6.95 -31.29
N ASN A 15 -38.92 -5.71 -31.10
CA ASN A 15 -37.59 -5.25 -31.44
C ASN A 15 -36.77 -5.18 -30.15
N MET A 16 -35.82 -6.06 -29.98
CA MET A 16 -35.11 -6.24 -28.72
C MET A 16 -33.60 -6.31 -28.98
N SER A 17 -32.83 -5.43 -28.35
CA SER A 17 -31.39 -5.55 -28.28
C SER A 17 -31.03 -6.31 -27.00
N ILE A 18 -30.44 -7.48 -27.15
CA ILE A 18 -29.96 -8.29 -26.02
C ILE A 18 -28.47 -8.09 -25.92
N VAL A 19 -28.00 -7.47 -24.86
CA VAL A 19 -26.59 -7.45 -24.48
C VAL A 19 -26.35 -8.67 -23.59
N LEU A 20 -25.55 -9.58 -24.09
CA LEU A 20 -25.10 -10.74 -23.31
C LEU A 20 -23.84 -10.31 -22.53
N GLU A 21 -23.92 -10.37 -21.22
CA GLU A 21 -22.75 -10.21 -20.38
C GLU A 21 -21.95 -11.52 -20.36
N GLN A 22 -20.64 -11.39 -20.48
CA GLN A 22 -19.75 -12.54 -20.39
C GLN A 22 -19.79 -13.03 -18.93
N GLU A 23 -20.21 -14.27 -18.74
CA GLU A 23 -20.09 -14.92 -17.44
C GLU A 23 -18.60 -15.08 -17.13
N ALA A 24 -18.11 -14.45 -16.07
CA ALA A 24 -16.76 -14.70 -15.60
C ALA A 24 -16.67 -16.16 -15.20
N ALA A 25 -15.92 -16.96 -15.95
CA ALA A 25 -15.69 -18.35 -15.61
C ALA A 25 -15.10 -18.39 -14.19
N SER A 26 -15.82 -19.01 -13.28
CA SER A 26 -15.32 -19.23 -11.92
C SER A 26 -14.07 -20.09 -12.01
N LEU A 27 -12.94 -19.59 -11.53
CA LEU A 27 -11.69 -20.36 -11.46
C LEU A 27 -11.81 -21.64 -10.61
N ASP A 28 -12.93 -21.82 -9.91
CA ASP A 28 -13.23 -23.06 -9.18
C ASP A 28 -13.46 -24.28 -10.10
N GLU A 29 -13.80 -24.07 -11.37
CA GLU A 29 -13.88 -25.15 -12.37
C GLU A 29 -12.50 -25.72 -12.77
N VAL A 30 -11.42 -24.97 -12.57
CA VAL A 30 -10.05 -25.45 -12.84
C VAL A 30 -9.62 -26.60 -11.90
N VAL A 31 -10.33 -26.83 -10.82
CA VAL A 31 -10.05 -27.91 -9.85
C VAL A 31 -10.29 -29.34 -10.42
N ILE A 32 -10.93 -29.47 -11.57
CA ILE A 32 -11.23 -30.79 -12.19
C ILE A 32 -9.98 -31.52 -12.70
N PHE A 33 -8.86 -30.81 -12.90
CA PHE A 33 -7.61 -31.47 -13.26
C PHE A 33 -6.87 -31.96 -12.01
N SER A 34 -7.27 -33.12 -11.51
CA SER A 34 -6.55 -33.81 -10.42
C SER A 34 -5.44 -34.67 -11.01
N GLY A 35 -4.21 -34.42 -10.60
CA GLY A 35 -3.05 -35.22 -10.96
C GLY A 35 -1.86 -34.44 -11.49
N LYS A 36 -0.71 -35.11 -11.56
CA LYS A 36 0.51 -34.53 -12.15
C LYS A 36 0.48 -34.73 -13.66
N THR A 37 0.58 -33.64 -14.43
CA THR A 37 0.77 -33.73 -15.88
C THR A 37 2.20 -34.18 -16.21
N SER A 38 2.36 -34.93 -17.30
CA SER A 38 3.69 -35.28 -17.83
C SER A 38 4.43 -34.02 -18.26
N LYS A 39 5.73 -33.99 -18.06
CA LYS A 39 6.61 -32.94 -18.63
C LYS A 39 7.09 -33.33 -20.04
N LYS A 40 7.08 -34.62 -20.36
CA LYS A 40 7.49 -35.16 -21.65
C LYS A 40 6.28 -35.13 -22.58
N ASP A 41 6.50 -34.64 -23.80
CA ASP A 41 5.50 -34.56 -24.87
C ASP A 41 4.22 -33.78 -24.51
N ASN A 42 4.35 -32.77 -23.61
CA ASN A 42 3.24 -31.92 -23.23
C ASN A 42 3.15 -30.70 -24.16
N PRO A 43 2.04 -30.52 -24.90
CA PRO A 43 1.87 -29.41 -25.85
C PRO A 43 1.89 -28.05 -25.17
N ALA A 44 1.37 -27.93 -23.94
CA ALA A 44 1.43 -26.68 -23.19
C ALA A 44 2.87 -26.26 -22.87
N ILE A 45 3.76 -27.21 -22.54
CA ILE A 45 5.18 -26.92 -22.30
C ILE A 45 5.90 -26.54 -23.61
N ALA A 46 5.51 -27.13 -24.74
CA ALA A 46 6.05 -26.73 -26.04
C ALA A 46 5.70 -25.26 -26.35
N ILE A 47 4.47 -24.83 -26.05
CA ILE A 47 4.03 -23.44 -26.18
C ILE A 47 4.80 -22.52 -25.22
N LEU A 48 4.97 -22.92 -23.94
CA LEU A 48 5.76 -22.15 -22.97
C LEU A 48 7.19 -21.86 -23.46
N ARG A 49 7.85 -22.83 -24.09
CA ARG A 49 9.17 -22.63 -24.69
C ARG A 49 9.16 -21.55 -25.75
N LYS A 50 8.13 -21.53 -26.62
CA LYS A 50 7.96 -20.51 -27.65
C LYS A 50 7.69 -19.12 -27.01
N ILE A 51 6.94 -19.05 -25.92
CA ILE A 51 6.77 -17.82 -25.15
C ILE A 51 8.13 -17.30 -24.66
N TRP A 52 8.98 -18.16 -24.07
CA TRP A 52 10.30 -17.77 -23.56
C TRP A 52 11.24 -17.24 -24.64
N ASP A 53 11.20 -17.86 -25.81
CA ASP A 53 12.03 -17.47 -26.94
C ASP A 53 11.59 -16.12 -27.53
N ASN A 54 10.30 -15.80 -27.48
CA ASN A 54 9.71 -14.60 -28.07
C ASN A 54 9.44 -13.47 -27.08
N ARG A 55 9.57 -13.66 -25.76
CA ARG A 55 9.17 -12.68 -24.74
C ARG A 55 9.82 -11.29 -24.88
N ARG A 56 11.03 -11.20 -25.44
CA ARG A 56 11.74 -9.93 -25.66
C ARG A 56 11.21 -9.16 -26.87
N GLN A 57 10.47 -9.82 -27.75
CA GLN A 57 9.86 -9.20 -28.92
C GLN A 57 8.50 -8.58 -28.60
N ASN A 58 7.96 -8.88 -27.43
CA ASN A 58 6.66 -8.42 -26.94
C ASN A 58 6.84 -7.36 -25.84
N GLY A 59 5.92 -6.40 -25.80
CA GLY A 59 5.92 -5.33 -24.83
C GLY A 59 6.90 -4.18 -25.12
N VAL A 60 6.95 -3.23 -24.21
CA VAL A 60 7.75 -1.99 -24.32
C VAL A 60 9.26 -2.23 -24.35
N LYS A 61 9.73 -3.39 -23.89
CA LYS A 61 11.16 -3.75 -23.88
C LYS A 61 11.76 -3.92 -25.28
N LYS A 62 10.93 -4.00 -26.32
CA LYS A 62 11.36 -4.06 -27.73
C LYS A 62 11.92 -2.74 -28.23
N PHE A 63 11.48 -1.62 -27.69
CA PHE A 63 11.79 -0.28 -28.16
C PHE A 63 12.92 0.35 -27.36
N ASN A 64 13.66 1.29 -27.95
CA ASN A 64 14.69 2.00 -27.19
C ASN A 64 14.06 2.96 -26.18
N GLN A 65 13.09 3.76 -26.60
CA GLN A 65 12.34 4.65 -25.73
C GLN A 65 10.85 4.40 -25.90
N TYR A 66 10.12 4.63 -24.83
CA TYR A 66 8.67 4.52 -24.82
C TYR A 66 8.03 5.55 -23.90
N ALA A 67 6.80 5.89 -24.19
CA ALA A 67 5.92 6.62 -23.27
C ALA A 67 4.50 6.07 -23.40
N TYR A 68 3.72 6.20 -22.33
CA TYR A 68 2.30 5.84 -22.32
C TYR A 68 1.55 6.61 -21.23
N ASP A 69 0.25 6.68 -21.39
CA ASP A 69 -0.66 7.19 -20.38
C ASP A 69 -1.07 6.05 -19.44
N LYS A 70 -1.06 6.31 -18.14
CA LYS A 70 -1.41 5.38 -17.08
C LYS A 70 -2.50 5.98 -16.21
N TYR A 71 -3.65 5.35 -16.19
CA TYR A 71 -4.73 5.67 -15.26
C TYR A 71 -4.83 4.55 -14.24
N GLU A 72 -4.82 4.90 -12.96
CA GLU A 72 -4.91 3.96 -11.85
C GLU A 72 -6.07 4.33 -10.96
N LYS A 73 -6.93 3.36 -10.66
CA LYS A 73 -8.01 3.44 -9.68
C LYS A 73 -7.76 2.42 -8.58
N LEU A 74 -7.56 2.91 -7.37
CA LEU A 74 -7.39 2.11 -6.16
C LEU A 74 -8.64 2.21 -5.31
N GLU A 75 -9.18 1.07 -4.89
CA GLU A 75 -10.42 0.98 -4.15
C GLU A 75 -10.23 0.16 -2.87
N PHE A 76 -10.88 0.60 -1.79
CA PHE A 76 -11.02 -0.17 -0.56
C PHE A 76 -12.47 -0.40 -0.27
N ASP A 77 -12.77 -1.66 0.02
CA ASP A 77 -14.13 -2.07 0.27
C ASP A 77 -14.20 -2.87 1.56
N LEU A 78 -15.18 -2.59 2.40
CA LEU A 78 -15.55 -3.51 3.45
C LEU A 78 -16.17 -4.75 2.82
N ASN A 79 -15.71 -5.94 3.18
CA ASN A 79 -16.26 -7.17 2.62
C ASN A 79 -17.07 -7.97 3.64
N THR A 80 -17.80 -8.98 3.14
CA THR A 80 -18.66 -9.85 3.96
C THR A 80 -19.72 -9.05 4.73
N ILE A 81 -20.47 -8.23 3.98
CA ILE A 81 -21.54 -7.37 4.52
C ILE A 81 -22.74 -8.26 4.85
N ASP A 82 -23.10 -8.33 6.15
CA ASP A 82 -24.21 -9.10 6.66
C ASP A 82 -25.22 -8.20 7.41
N SER A 83 -26.37 -8.78 7.76
CA SER A 83 -27.42 -8.09 8.50
C SER A 83 -26.97 -7.61 9.90
N THR A 84 -25.93 -8.19 10.48
CA THR A 84 -25.38 -7.74 11.77
C THR A 84 -24.59 -6.46 11.60
N LEU A 85 -23.91 -6.30 10.47
CA LEU A 85 -23.19 -5.07 10.12
C LEU A 85 -24.18 -3.94 9.78
N THR A 86 -25.14 -4.21 8.87
CA THR A 86 -26.10 -3.18 8.41
C THR A 86 -27.00 -2.64 9.53
N LYS A 87 -27.33 -3.46 10.54
CA LYS A 87 -28.12 -3.06 11.72
C LYS A 87 -27.28 -2.48 12.85
N ASN A 88 -25.96 -2.38 12.70
CA ASN A 88 -25.10 -1.88 13.77
C ASN A 88 -25.34 -0.39 14.02
N LYS A 89 -25.53 -0.02 15.28
CA LYS A 89 -25.77 1.36 15.71
C LYS A 89 -24.67 2.36 15.26
N ILE A 90 -23.47 1.86 14.94
CA ILE A 90 -22.38 2.70 14.43
C ILE A 90 -22.76 3.41 13.13
N PHE A 91 -23.58 2.79 12.29
CA PHE A 91 -24.02 3.31 10.99
C PHE A 91 -25.32 4.11 11.05
N LYS A 92 -25.85 4.40 12.27
CA LYS A 92 -27.07 5.20 12.41
C LYS A 92 -26.92 6.58 11.77
N GLY A 93 -27.78 6.90 10.81
CA GLY A 93 -27.74 8.13 10.00
C GLY A 93 -26.80 8.03 8.78
N MET A 94 -26.29 6.82 8.49
CA MET A 94 -25.48 6.52 7.32
C MET A 94 -26.01 5.28 6.56
N GLU A 95 -27.27 4.92 6.79
CA GLU A 95 -27.88 3.70 6.23
C GLU A 95 -27.88 3.69 4.70
N PHE A 96 -27.90 4.86 4.06
CA PHE A 96 -27.84 5.03 2.60
C PHE A 96 -26.59 4.40 1.94
N ILE A 97 -25.48 4.21 2.70
CA ILE A 97 -24.29 3.59 2.14
C ILE A 97 -24.54 2.13 1.73
N PHE A 98 -25.48 1.46 2.36
CA PHE A 98 -25.78 0.05 2.10
C PHE A 98 -26.59 -0.16 0.81
N GLU A 99 -27.04 0.92 0.16
CA GLU A 99 -27.63 0.87 -1.18
C GLU A 99 -26.57 0.55 -2.26
N GLU A 100 -25.29 0.82 -1.97
CA GLU A 100 -24.15 0.60 -2.85
C GLU A 100 -23.40 -0.73 -2.56
N ILE A 101 -24.06 -1.70 -1.92
CA ILE A 101 -23.50 -3.03 -1.73
C ILE A 101 -23.51 -3.78 -3.06
N ASP A 102 -22.35 -4.32 -3.44
CA ASP A 102 -22.17 -5.14 -4.62
C ASP A 102 -21.59 -6.51 -4.24
N THR A 103 -21.45 -7.42 -5.22
CA THR A 103 -20.91 -8.78 -5.02
C THR A 103 -19.65 -8.98 -5.84
N SER A 104 -18.57 -9.40 -5.18
CA SER A 104 -17.30 -9.69 -5.84
C SER A 104 -17.40 -10.87 -6.78
N LYS A 105 -17.05 -10.70 -8.04
CA LYS A 105 -16.98 -11.77 -9.05
C LYS A 105 -15.91 -12.81 -8.72
N VAL A 106 -14.88 -12.45 -7.93
CA VAL A 106 -13.75 -13.32 -7.56
C VAL A 106 -14.09 -14.19 -6.37
N THR A 107 -14.70 -13.61 -5.32
CA THR A 107 -14.94 -14.32 -4.06
C THR A 107 -16.40 -14.72 -3.84
N GLY A 108 -17.34 -14.13 -4.58
CA GLY A 108 -18.79 -14.28 -4.37
C GLY A 108 -19.32 -13.60 -3.11
N ASN A 109 -18.47 -12.91 -2.34
CA ASN A 109 -18.90 -12.19 -1.13
C ASN A 109 -19.37 -10.78 -1.45
N THR A 110 -20.30 -10.27 -0.66
CA THR A 110 -20.75 -8.89 -0.72
C THR A 110 -19.67 -7.93 -0.24
N TYR A 111 -19.60 -6.76 -0.86
CA TYR A 111 -18.69 -5.70 -0.44
C TYR A 111 -19.33 -4.32 -0.58
N LEU A 112 -18.77 -3.35 0.16
CA LEU A 112 -19.18 -1.96 0.18
C LEU A 112 -17.96 -1.07 -0.05
N PRO A 113 -17.87 -0.29 -1.13
CA PRO A 113 -16.79 0.66 -1.34
C PRO A 113 -16.78 1.75 -0.26
N ILE A 114 -15.63 2.00 0.34
CA ILE A 114 -15.44 3.03 1.38
C ILE A 114 -14.40 4.08 1.02
N PHE A 115 -13.56 3.79 0.02
CA PHE A 115 -12.51 4.70 -0.42
C PHE A 115 -12.16 4.42 -1.88
N ILE A 116 -11.96 5.50 -2.65
CA ILE A 116 -11.45 5.46 -4.01
C ILE A 116 -10.35 6.51 -4.15
N ASN A 117 -9.22 6.09 -4.72
CA ASN A 117 -8.17 7.01 -5.19
C ASN A 117 -8.02 6.84 -6.70
N GLU A 118 -8.01 7.93 -7.43
CA GLU A 118 -7.72 7.97 -8.86
C GLU A 118 -6.40 8.71 -9.08
N ALA A 119 -5.55 8.17 -9.93
CA ALA A 119 -4.32 8.80 -10.35
C ALA A 119 -4.19 8.71 -11.88
N PHE A 120 -3.79 9.81 -12.51
CA PHE A 120 -3.44 9.85 -13.91
C PHE A 120 -1.98 10.30 -14.05
N SER A 121 -1.19 9.51 -14.76
CA SER A 121 0.26 9.71 -14.93
C SER A 121 0.68 9.52 -16.38
N LYS A 122 1.78 10.15 -16.76
CA LYS A 122 2.52 9.84 -18.00
C LYS A 122 3.82 9.14 -17.62
N VAL A 123 4.03 7.96 -18.18
CA VAL A 123 5.23 7.15 -17.96
C VAL A 123 6.16 7.32 -19.16
N TYR A 124 7.45 7.47 -18.88
CA TYR A 124 8.51 7.60 -19.87
C TYR A 124 9.64 6.63 -19.55
N GLY A 125 10.00 5.77 -20.50
CA GLY A 125 11.07 4.81 -20.35
C GLY A 125 12.18 4.99 -21.38
N ASP A 126 13.41 4.62 -20.96
CA ASP A 126 14.58 4.52 -21.81
C ASP A 126 15.31 3.21 -21.50
N ASN A 127 15.13 2.23 -22.36
CA ASN A 127 15.67 0.88 -22.16
C ASN A 127 17.22 0.84 -22.23
N PRO A 128 17.90 1.53 -23.14
CA PRO A 128 19.35 1.65 -23.15
C PRO A 128 19.92 2.26 -21.86
N LEU A 129 19.23 3.21 -21.25
CA LEU A 129 19.64 3.80 -19.97
C LEU A 129 19.18 2.98 -18.76
N ASN A 130 18.33 2.00 -18.97
CA ASN A 130 17.62 1.26 -17.91
C ASN A 130 16.97 2.23 -16.90
N LYS A 131 16.22 3.20 -17.41
CA LYS A 131 15.57 4.25 -16.65
C LYS A 131 14.11 4.36 -17.04
N GLU A 132 13.30 4.58 -16.03
CA GLU A 132 11.89 4.91 -16.17
C GLU A 132 11.53 6.06 -15.22
N ARG A 133 10.61 6.91 -15.64
CA ARG A 133 10.06 7.99 -14.84
C ARG A 133 8.57 8.11 -15.07
N GLU A 134 7.82 8.02 -14.02
CA GLU A 134 6.41 8.34 -13.97
C GLU A 134 6.21 9.80 -13.53
N VAL A 135 5.38 10.54 -14.24
CA VAL A 135 5.05 11.95 -13.97
C VAL A 135 3.57 12.04 -13.69
N LEU A 136 3.23 12.20 -12.42
CA LEU A 136 1.85 12.33 -11.96
C LEU A 136 1.23 13.63 -12.51
N GLN A 137 0.08 13.54 -13.17
CA GLN A 137 -0.67 14.64 -13.76
C GLN A 137 -1.90 15.03 -12.94
N GLY A 138 -2.52 14.07 -12.28
CA GLY A 138 -3.66 14.27 -11.41
C GLY A 138 -3.78 13.17 -10.36
N ASN A 139 -4.27 13.53 -9.18
CA ASN A 139 -4.63 12.59 -8.12
C ASN A 139 -5.87 13.09 -7.38
N LYS A 140 -6.87 12.21 -7.19
CA LYS A 140 -8.15 12.52 -6.56
C LYS A 140 -8.50 11.43 -5.55
N ASN A 141 -8.86 11.83 -4.35
CA ASN A 141 -9.37 10.94 -3.31
C ASN A 141 -10.88 11.13 -3.12
N SER A 142 -11.62 10.04 -2.98
CA SER A 142 -13.03 10.02 -2.58
C SER A 142 -13.20 9.07 -1.40
N GLY A 143 -13.92 9.46 -0.37
CA GLY A 143 -14.00 8.72 0.89
C GLY A 143 -13.09 9.30 1.97
N PHE A 144 -12.17 8.50 2.50
CA PHE A 144 -11.23 8.94 3.55
C PHE A 144 -10.16 9.88 2.97
N GLU A 145 -10.13 11.13 3.41
CA GLU A 145 -9.11 12.10 3.01
C GLU A 145 -7.84 11.94 3.87
N ASN A 146 -6.67 12.12 3.23
CA ASN A 146 -5.35 12.26 3.88
C ASN A 146 -4.87 11.13 4.81
N ASN A 147 -5.28 9.88 4.58
CA ASN A 147 -4.80 8.79 5.43
C ASN A 147 -3.44 8.22 4.95
N ASN A 148 -2.34 8.89 5.34
CA ASN A 148 -0.98 8.43 5.05
C ASN A 148 -0.68 7.03 5.61
N THR A 149 -1.37 6.61 6.67
CA THR A 149 -1.21 5.28 7.28
C THR A 149 -1.86 4.22 6.40
N LEU A 150 -3.05 4.50 5.86
CA LEU A 150 -3.71 3.64 4.88
C LEU A 150 -2.84 3.54 3.62
N ILE A 151 -2.34 4.66 3.09
CA ILE A 151 -1.45 4.68 1.93
C ILE A 151 -0.16 3.88 2.19
N ALA A 152 0.43 3.97 3.38
CA ALA A 152 1.61 3.17 3.73
C ALA A 152 1.32 1.66 3.79
N PHE A 153 0.15 1.28 4.32
CA PHE A 153 -0.33 -0.11 4.33
C PHE A 153 -0.55 -0.64 2.90
N LEU A 154 -0.92 0.25 1.98
CA LEU A 154 -1.22 -0.04 0.58
C LEU A 154 -0.01 -0.05 -0.34
N LYS A 155 1.16 0.29 0.17
CA LYS A 155 2.40 0.39 -0.63
C LYS A 155 2.64 -0.85 -1.50
N ASP A 156 2.28 -2.02 -1.00
CA ASP A 156 2.42 -3.27 -1.75
C ASP A 156 1.38 -3.43 -2.87
N LEU A 157 0.25 -2.72 -2.79
CA LEU A 157 -0.73 -2.64 -3.90
C LEU A 157 -0.23 -1.78 -5.05
N TYR A 158 0.72 -0.88 -4.80
CA TYR A 158 1.38 -0.07 -5.84
C TYR A 158 2.62 -0.74 -6.43
N SER A 159 2.96 -1.97 -6.00
CA SER A 159 4.09 -2.71 -6.56
C SER A 159 3.81 -3.04 -8.02
N GLU A 160 4.70 -2.63 -8.89
CA GLU A 160 4.68 -3.02 -10.30
C GLU A 160 5.28 -4.42 -10.44
N TYR A 161 4.69 -5.21 -11.31
CA TYR A 161 5.17 -6.55 -11.63
C TYR A 161 4.98 -6.84 -13.12
N ASP A 162 5.88 -7.64 -13.67
CA ASP A 162 5.82 -8.13 -15.04
C ASP A 162 5.59 -9.65 -14.98
N VAL A 163 4.48 -10.13 -15.53
CA VAL A 163 4.14 -11.57 -15.50
C VAL A 163 5.19 -12.46 -16.18
N TYR A 164 6.00 -11.87 -17.06
CA TYR A 164 7.13 -12.55 -17.70
C TYR A 164 8.38 -12.67 -16.81
N ASP A 165 8.40 -12.01 -15.64
CA ASP A 165 9.49 -12.18 -14.68
C ASP A 165 9.45 -13.57 -14.02
N ASN A 166 10.58 -14.02 -13.51
CA ASN A 166 10.64 -15.33 -12.86
C ASN A 166 9.86 -15.38 -11.55
N TYR A 167 9.80 -14.26 -10.84
CA TYR A 167 9.12 -14.11 -9.55
C TYR A 167 8.32 -12.83 -9.51
N LEU A 168 7.09 -12.94 -9.04
CA LEU A 168 6.20 -11.82 -8.75
C LEU A 168 6.21 -11.57 -7.24
N LYS A 169 6.49 -10.34 -6.84
CA LYS A 169 6.62 -9.98 -5.42
C LYS A 169 5.37 -9.28 -4.92
N PHE A 170 4.74 -9.86 -3.90
CA PHE A 170 3.60 -9.30 -3.20
C PHE A 170 3.79 -9.48 -1.70
N PHE A 171 3.57 -8.41 -0.90
CA PHE A 171 3.63 -8.46 0.57
C PHE A 171 4.92 -9.11 1.10
N ASP A 172 6.07 -8.70 0.58
CA ASP A 172 7.41 -9.25 0.89
C ASP A 172 7.59 -10.75 0.57
N LYS A 173 6.66 -11.35 -0.16
CA LYS A 173 6.75 -12.74 -0.63
C LYS A 173 7.01 -12.79 -2.13
N ALA A 174 7.82 -13.75 -2.56
CA ALA A 174 8.12 -13.98 -3.97
C ALA A 174 7.38 -15.23 -4.46
N PHE A 175 6.43 -15.04 -5.35
CA PHE A 175 5.66 -16.11 -6.00
C PHE A 175 6.33 -16.48 -7.32
N THR A 176 6.45 -17.77 -7.59
CA THR A 176 6.95 -18.21 -8.90
C THR A 176 5.93 -17.87 -9.97
N SER A 177 6.34 -17.14 -11.02
CA SER A 177 5.46 -16.86 -12.16
C SER A 177 5.17 -18.15 -12.94
N PRO A 178 3.93 -18.34 -13.41
CA PRO A 178 3.62 -19.47 -14.31
C PRO A 178 4.31 -19.36 -15.67
N LEU A 179 4.76 -18.17 -16.06
CA LEU A 179 5.51 -17.94 -17.30
C LEU A 179 7.03 -18.05 -17.10
N SER A 180 7.51 -18.33 -15.89
CA SER A 180 8.94 -18.51 -15.61
C SER A 180 9.49 -19.82 -16.19
N LYS A 181 10.78 -19.86 -16.50
CA LYS A 181 11.45 -21.10 -16.92
C LYS A 181 11.43 -22.19 -15.84
N THR A 182 11.47 -21.79 -14.57
CA THR A 182 11.36 -22.69 -13.41
C THR A 182 9.92 -23.12 -13.15
N GLY A 183 8.93 -22.48 -13.76
CA GLY A 183 7.52 -22.80 -13.63
C GLY A 183 7.20 -24.26 -13.97
N ILE A 184 7.90 -24.88 -14.94
CA ILE A 184 7.70 -26.30 -15.30
C ILE A 184 7.99 -27.28 -14.15
N ASP A 185 8.76 -26.87 -13.16
CA ASP A 185 9.08 -27.67 -11.98
C ASP A 185 8.07 -27.51 -10.85
N VAL A 186 7.32 -26.42 -10.89
CA VAL A 186 6.42 -25.95 -9.83
C VAL A 186 4.95 -26.13 -10.20
N TYR A 187 4.61 -26.00 -11.50
CA TYR A 187 3.24 -26.08 -11.99
C TYR A 187 3.01 -27.31 -12.88
N ASN A 188 1.75 -27.75 -12.91
CA ASN A 188 1.18 -28.55 -13.96
C ASN A 188 0.60 -27.61 -15.02
N TYR A 189 0.76 -27.95 -16.31
CA TYR A 189 0.20 -27.17 -17.41
C TYR A 189 -0.65 -28.09 -18.30
N VAL A 190 -1.79 -27.58 -18.73
CA VAL A 190 -2.75 -28.28 -19.59
C VAL A 190 -3.16 -27.33 -20.72
N LEU A 191 -2.96 -27.74 -21.97
CA LEU A 191 -3.58 -27.07 -23.10
C LEU A 191 -5.06 -27.44 -23.10
N LEU A 192 -5.92 -26.48 -22.76
CA LEU A 192 -7.35 -26.72 -22.57
C LEU A 192 -8.13 -26.52 -23.87
N ASP A 193 -7.90 -25.39 -24.55
CA ASP A 193 -8.71 -24.96 -25.68
C ASP A 193 -7.89 -24.07 -26.63
N SER A 194 -8.53 -23.73 -27.77
CA SER A 194 -8.04 -22.71 -28.69
C SER A 194 -9.22 -21.98 -29.32
N ALA A 195 -9.17 -20.64 -29.29
CA ALA A 195 -10.25 -19.80 -29.79
C ALA A 195 -9.72 -18.44 -30.29
N TYR A 196 -10.55 -17.73 -31.03
CA TYR A 196 -10.31 -16.33 -31.31
C TYR A 196 -10.53 -15.48 -30.06
N ARG A 197 -9.54 -14.62 -29.77
CA ARG A 197 -9.63 -13.54 -28.78
C ARG A 197 -9.50 -12.19 -29.53
N GLY A 198 -10.65 -11.55 -29.73
CA GLY A 198 -10.75 -10.51 -30.76
C GLY A 198 -10.51 -11.07 -32.15
N ASP A 199 -9.54 -10.52 -32.89
CA ASP A 199 -9.13 -10.95 -34.22
C ASP A 199 -7.94 -11.95 -34.23
N LYS A 200 -7.42 -12.35 -33.06
CA LYS A 200 -6.24 -13.19 -32.91
C LYS A 200 -6.60 -14.61 -32.47
N TRP A 201 -6.06 -15.60 -33.18
CA TRP A 201 -6.18 -17.01 -32.75
C TRP A 201 -5.24 -17.26 -31.57
N CYS A 202 -5.77 -17.80 -30.47
CA CYS A 202 -5.04 -18.00 -29.23
C CYS A 202 -5.27 -19.41 -28.68
N TYR A 203 -4.27 -19.91 -27.95
CA TYR A 203 -4.34 -21.13 -27.15
C TYR A 203 -4.59 -20.80 -25.70
N ASN A 204 -5.52 -21.52 -25.05
CA ASN A 204 -5.73 -21.43 -23.62
C ASN A 204 -4.91 -22.49 -22.88
N ILE A 205 -4.10 -22.06 -21.95
CA ILE A 205 -3.30 -22.94 -21.08
C ILE A 205 -3.68 -22.69 -19.64
N VAL A 206 -4.20 -23.73 -19.01
CA VAL A 206 -4.51 -23.79 -17.59
C VAL A 206 -3.29 -24.27 -16.82
N TYR A 207 -3.02 -23.66 -15.67
CA TYR A 207 -1.93 -24.05 -14.79
C TYR A 207 -2.35 -24.10 -13.32
N TYR A 208 -1.75 -25.03 -12.56
CA TYR A 208 -2.01 -25.21 -11.14
C TYR A 208 -0.79 -25.81 -10.45
N PRO A 209 -0.62 -25.60 -9.11
CA PRO A 209 0.56 -26.04 -8.38
C PRO A 209 0.77 -27.55 -8.42
N ARG A 210 2.02 -28.01 -8.50
CA ARG A 210 2.40 -29.43 -8.36
C ARG A 210 2.41 -29.90 -6.91
N ARG A 211 2.67 -28.97 -5.97
CA ARG A 211 2.80 -29.25 -4.55
C ARG A 211 2.01 -28.23 -3.73
N LYS A 212 1.55 -28.65 -2.57
CA LYS A 212 0.94 -27.76 -1.58
C LYS A 212 2.03 -26.97 -0.84
N ASN A 213 1.66 -25.86 -0.23
CA ASN A 213 2.52 -25.01 0.61
C ASN A 213 3.69 -24.33 -0.13
N GLU A 214 3.61 -24.18 -1.45
CA GLU A 214 4.52 -23.35 -2.24
C GLU A 214 3.87 -21.99 -2.55
N LEU A 215 4.68 -20.93 -2.67
CA LEU A 215 4.22 -19.61 -3.10
C LEU A 215 3.99 -19.63 -4.62
N THR A 216 2.78 -20.02 -4.99
CA THR A 216 2.37 -20.30 -6.35
C THR A 216 0.97 -19.79 -6.64
N PHE A 217 0.62 -19.74 -7.91
CA PHE A 217 -0.69 -19.37 -8.39
C PHE A 217 -1.40 -20.57 -9.01
N LYS A 218 -2.69 -20.47 -9.20
CA LYS A 218 -3.51 -21.25 -10.14
C LYS A 218 -4.19 -20.27 -11.10
N GLY A 219 -4.53 -20.71 -12.29
CA GLY A 219 -5.20 -19.86 -13.28
C GLY A 219 -5.04 -20.36 -14.69
N ASP A 220 -5.22 -19.47 -15.62
CA ASP A 220 -5.07 -19.73 -17.04
C ASP A 220 -4.47 -18.52 -17.76
N PHE A 221 -4.01 -18.73 -18.97
CA PHE A 221 -3.61 -17.66 -19.87
C PHE A 221 -3.90 -18.02 -21.33
N TRP A 222 -4.18 -16.97 -22.10
CA TRP A 222 -4.35 -17.04 -23.53
C TRP A 222 -3.10 -16.54 -24.23
N VAL A 223 -2.55 -17.32 -25.13
CA VAL A 223 -1.34 -17.00 -25.89
C VAL A 223 -1.61 -17.02 -27.39
N ASN A 224 -1.20 -15.98 -28.08
CA ASN A 224 -1.36 -15.87 -29.53
C ASN A 224 -0.50 -16.88 -30.29
N ASP A 225 -1.05 -17.50 -31.33
CA ASP A 225 -0.42 -18.55 -32.11
C ASP A 225 0.85 -18.10 -32.85
N SER A 226 0.88 -16.89 -33.38
CA SER A 226 1.98 -16.44 -34.25
C SER A 226 3.09 -15.72 -33.49
N THR A 227 2.74 -14.82 -32.57
CA THR A 227 3.70 -14.00 -31.82
C THR A 227 4.14 -14.64 -30.51
N TRP A 228 3.43 -15.65 -30.03
CA TRP A 228 3.62 -16.30 -28.73
C TRP A 228 3.57 -15.31 -27.55
N ALA A 229 2.86 -14.20 -27.76
CA ALA A 229 2.59 -13.19 -26.75
C ALA A 229 1.35 -13.57 -25.95
N ILE A 230 1.33 -13.21 -24.68
CA ILE A 230 0.15 -13.34 -23.83
C ILE A 230 -0.88 -12.30 -24.26
N LYS A 231 -2.13 -12.73 -24.42
CA LYS A 231 -3.30 -11.88 -24.68
C LYS A 231 -4.07 -11.58 -23.41
N GLU A 232 -4.22 -12.57 -22.57
CA GLU A 232 -4.91 -12.50 -21.28
C GLU A 232 -4.22 -13.45 -20.30
N ILE A 233 -4.12 -13.08 -19.02
CA ILE A 233 -3.63 -13.96 -17.96
C ILE A 233 -4.36 -13.72 -16.66
N ASN A 234 -4.78 -14.80 -16.01
CA ASN A 234 -5.42 -14.83 -14.71
C ASN A 234 -4.51 -15.55 -13.71
N LEU A 235 -4.25 -14.93 -12.56
CA LEU A 235 -3.46 -15.50 -11.49
C LEU A 235 -4.25 -15.40 -10.17
N GLN A 236 -4.49 -16.53 -9.55
CA GLN A 236 -5.07 -16.59 -8.21
C GLN A 236 -4.07 -17.28 -7.28
N ALA A 237 -3.75 -16.64 -6.14
CA ALA A 237 -2.83 -17.24 -5.19
C ALA A 237 -3.35 -18.60 -4.70
N SER A 238 -2.46 -19.57 -4.59
CA SER A 238 -2.84 -20.88 -4.05
C SER A 238 -3.29 -20.74 -2.59
N LYS A 239 -4.44 -21.32 -2.23
CA LYS A 239 -4.94 -21.34 -0.83
C LYS A 239 -3.94 -21.95 0.16
N SER A 240 -2.97 -22.70 -0.31
CA SER A 240 -1.88 -23.27 0.50
C SER A 240 -0.71 -22.30 0.71
N ALA A 241 -0.67 -21.17 0.02
CA ALA A 241 0.30 -20.11 0.27
C ALA A 241 -0.10 -19.38 1.56
N ASN A 242 0.59 -19.68 2.66
CA ASN A 242 0.30 -19.03 3.94
C ASN A 242 0.89 -17.62 3.94
N ILE A 243 0.03 -16.65 3.65
CA ILE A 243 0.35 -15.21 3.72
C ILE A 243 -0.46 -14.64 4.87
N ASN A 244 0.22 -14.19 5.92
CA ASN A 244 -0.44 -13.63 7.10
C ASN A 244 -1.45 -12.53 6.70
N TRP A 245 -2.69 -12.63 7.19
CA TRP A 245 -3.80 -11.68 7.01
C TRP A 245 -4.36 -11.54 5.60
N ILE A 246 -3.86 -12.32 4.61
CA ILE A 246 -4.35 -12.30 3.24
C ILE A 246 -4.99 -13.65 2.92
N ARG A 247 -6.29 -13.61 2.58
CA ARG A 247 -7.05 -14.80 2.21
C ARG A 247 -6.97 -15.10 0.73
N GLU A 248 -6.91 -14.05 -0.08
CA GLU A 248 -6.95 -14.15 -1.53
C GLU A 248 -6.04 -13.10 -2.17
N ILE A 249 -5.36 -13.47 -3.24
CA ILE A 249 -4.75 -12.55 -4.21
C ILE A 249 -5.25 -13.00 -5.58
N TYR A 250 -5.81 -12.08 -6.32
CA TYR A 250 -6.27 -12.28 -7.68
C TYR A 250 -5.70 -11.20 -8.59
N ILE A 251 -5.21 -11.61 -9.76
CA ILE A 251 -4.64 -10.73 -10.77
C ILE A 251 -5.21 -11.12 -12.12
N GLU A 252 -5.58 -10.13 -12.91
CA GLU A 252 -6.01 -10.28 -14.28
C GLU A 252 -5.30 -9.23 -15.13
N GLN A 253 -4.63 -9.66 -16.19
CA GLN A 253 -4.01 -8.74 -17.13
C GLN A 253 -4.50 -9.01 -18.54
N GLU A 254 -4.79 -7.93 -19.25
CA GLU A 254 -5.18 -7.94 -20.65
C GLU A 254 -4.13 -7.17 -21.48
N PHE A 255 -3.86 -7.71 -22.66
CA PHE A 255 -2.92 -7.14 -23.61
C PHE A 255 -3.61 -6.97 -24.95
N ASP A 256 -3.31 -5.89 -25.63
CA ASP A 256 -3.81 -5.66 -26.98
C ASP A 256 -2.68 -5.45 -27.98
N VAL A 257 -3.01 -5.53 -29.26
CA VAL A 257 -2.05 -5.59 -30.35
C VAL A 257 -1.82 -4.23 -30.96
N LEU A 258 -0.56 -3.79 -30.93
CA LEU A 258 -0.12 -2.66 -31.73
C LEU A 258 0.50 -3.15 -33.05
N ASN A 259 0.04 -2.59 -34.19
CA ASN A 259 0.59 -2.89 -35.53
C ASN A 259 0.69 -4.39 -35.84
N ASP A 260 -0.34 -5.15 -35.53
CA ASP A 260 -0.51 -6.59 -35.81
C ASP A 260 0.56 -7.54 -35.23
N SER A 261 1.52 -7.05 -34.45
CA SER A 261 2.64 -7.89 -34.02
C SER A 261 3.12 -7.67 -32.58
N ILE A 262 2.77 -6.57 -31.94
CA ILE A 262 3.31 -6.20 -30.61
C ILE A 262 2.17 -6.14 -29.62
N PHE A 263 2.23 -7.00 -28.60
CA PHE A 263 1.26 -7.01 -27.52
C PHE A 263 1.72 -6.07 -26.42
N LEU A 264 0.85 -5.13 -26.07
CA LEU A 264 1.05 -4.14 -25.01
C LEU A 264 -0.04 -4.33 -23.96
N ILE A 265 0.32 -4.18 -22.70
CA ILE A 265 -0.66 -4.22 -21.62
C ILE A 265 -1.64 -3.06 -21.77
N THR A 266 -2.93 -3.36 -21.67
CA THR A 266 -4.01 -2.36 -21.69
C THR A 266 -4.72 -2.27 -20.36
N ARG A 267 -4.77 -3.38 -19.62
CA ARG A 267 -5.43 -3.45 -18.31
C ARG A 267 -4.68 -4.36 -17.36
N ASP A 268 -4.56 -3.93 -16.10
CA ASP A 268 -4.12 -4.72 -14.97
C ASP A 268 -5.13 -4.56 -13.84
N TYR A 269 -5.73 -5.65 -13.42
CA TYR A 269 -6.60 -5.71 -12.27
C TYR A 269 -5.95 -6.54 -11.18
N PHE A 270 -5.82 -5.96 -9.99
CA PHE A 270 -5.29 -6.62 -8.81
C PHE A 270 -6.31 -6.54 -7.67
N MET A 271 -6.57 -7.66 -7.02
CA MET A 271 -7.40 -7.71 -5.82
C MET A 271 -6.70 -8.51 -4.74
N SER A 272 -6.73 -7.99 -3.52
CA SER A 272 -6.34 -8.71 -2.31
C SER A 272 -7.44 -8.66 -1.26
N ASP A 273 -7.67 -9.80 -0.60
CA ASP A 273 -8.64 -9.94 0.48
C ASP A 273 -7.91 -10.01 1.83
N PHE A 274 -8.00 -8.93 2.61
CA PHE A 274 -7.39 -8.82 3.93
C PHE A 274 -8.36 -9.22 5.03
N SER A 275 -7.92 -10.05 5.97
CA SER A 275 -8.68 -10.41 7.16
C SER A 275 -7.76 -10.67 8.34
N PHE A 276 -8.14 -10.17 9.51
CA PHE A 276 -7.42 -10.44 10.76
C PHE A 276 -7.84 -11.78 11.41
N GLN A 277 -8.81 -12.47 10.84
CA GLN A 277 -9.31 -13.75 11.33
C GLN A 277 -9.23 -14.79 10.22
N ASP A 278 -8.75 -15.97 10.59
CA ASP A 278 -8.58 -17.12 9.67
C ASP A 278 -9.88 -17.91 9.44
N LYS A 279 -11.02 -17.22 9.35
CA LYS A 279 -12.33 -17.82 9.06
C LYS A 279 -12.82 -17.36 7.70
N GLU A 280 -13.31 -18.26 6.86
CA GLU A 280 -13.81 -17.95 5.50
C GLU A 280 -14.87 -16.85 5.47
N LYS A 281 -15.72 -16.76 6.48
CA LYS A 281 -16.76 -15.73 6.62
C LYS A 281 -16.37 -14.58 7.55
N ALA A 282 -15.09 -14.41 7.87
CA ALA A 282 -14.65 -13.29 8.65
C ALA A 282 -14.76 -11.99 7.85
N LYS A 283 -15.20 -10.93 8.50
CA LYS A 283 -15.20 -9.57 7.93
C LYS A 283 -13.77 -9.14 7.64
N GLY A 284 -13.59 -8.46 6.55
CA GLY A 284 -12.29 -8.01 6.09
C GLY A 284 -12.39 -6.80 5.19
N VAL A 285 -11.34 -6.55 4.45
CA VAL A 285 -11.25 -5.42 3.52
C VAL A 285 -10.68 -5.93 2.20
N TYR A 286 -11.32 -5.59 1.09
CA TYR A 286 -10.68 -5.72 -0.22
C TYR A 286 -9.83 -4.50 -0.51
N GLY A 287 -8.62 -4.73 -1.00
CA GLY A 287 -7.83 -3.75 -1.72
C GLY A 287 -7.88 -4.12 -3.20
N ARG A 288 -8.47 -3.25 -4.02
CA ARG A 288 -8.56 -3.44 -5.47
C ARG A 288 -7.81 -2.35 -6.18
N ARG A 289 -7.08 -2.69 -7.21
CA ARG A 289 -6.41 -1.75 -8.10
C ARG A 289 -6.75 -2.10 -9.53
N THR A 290 -7.26 -1.15 -10.28
CA THR A 290 -7.40 -1.22 -11.73
C THR A 290 -6.45 -0.22 -12.35
N THR A 291 -5.54 -0.69 -13.20
CA THR A 291 -4.64 0.16 -13.97
C THR A 291 -4.94 -0.01 -15.44
N LEU A 292 -5.16 1.09 -16.13
CA LEU A 292 -5.38 1.14 -17.58
C LEU A 292 -4.21 1.86 -18.23
N TYR A 293 -3.84 1.40 -19.42
CA TYR A 293 -2.70 1.89 -20.18
C TYR A 293 -3.13 2.22 -21.60
N ASP A 294 -2.75 3.41 -22.10
CA ASP A 294 -3.09 3.86 -23.45
C ASP A 294 -2.05 4.86 -23.98
N ASP A 295 -2.28 5.38 -25.18
CA ASP A 295 -1.46 6.39 -25.87
C ASP A 295 0.04 6.02 -25.93
N TYR A 296 0.34 4.79 -26.31
CA TYR A 296 1.71 4.32 -26.45
C TYR A 296 2.46 5.03 -27.57
N VAL A 297 3.59 5.63 -27.22
CA VAL A 297 4.49 6.35 -28.13
C VAL A 297 5.89 5.80 -28.00
N PHE A 298 6.55 5.49 -29.14
CA PHE A 298 7.87 4.87 -29.16
C PHE A 298 8.93 5.76 -29.84
N ASP A 299 10.21 5.48 -29.49
CA ASP A 299 11.41 6.07 -30.10
C ASP A 299 11.44 7.61 -30.07
N LYS A 300 10.85 8.22 -29.03
CA LYS A 300 10.93 9.65 -28.74
C LYS A 300 11.80 9.89 -27.49
N PRO A 301 13.11 10.08 -27.63
CA PRO A 301 14.02 10.21 -26.51
C PRO A 301 13.77 11.49 -25.71
N LYS A 302 13.89 11.39 -24.39
CA LYS A 302 14.00 12.52 -23.47
C LYS A 302 15.46 12.76 -23.12
N GLN A 303 15.81 13.97 -22.70
CA GLN A 303 17.15 14.29 -22.22
C GLN A 303 17.50 13.45 -20.98
N LYS A 304 18.76 13.06 -20.81
CA LYS A 304 19.20 12.23 -19.66
C LYS A 304 18.88 12.87 -18.30
N GLU A 305 18.89 14.19 -18.26
CA GLU A 305 18.54 14.99 -17.06
C GLU A 305 17.10 14.79 -16.61
N PHE A 306 16.18 14.52 -17.55
CA PHE A 306 14.79 14.23 -17.27
C PHE A 306 14.65 13.02 -16.33
N TYR A 307 15.43 11.97 -16.53
CA TYR A 307 15.39 10.74 -15.72
C TYR A 307 16.16 10.85 -14.39
N LYS A 308 16.88 11.93 -14.14
CA LYS A 308 17.62 12.15 -12.88
C LYS A 308 16.76 12.77 -11.78
N ILE A 309 15.57 13.25 -12.10
CA ILE A 309 14.67 13.88 -11.12
C ILE A 309 14.10 12.77 -10.22
N GLN A 310 14.45 12.81 -8.95
CA GLN A 310 14.05 11.80 -7.95
C GLN A 310 12.70 12.11 -7.30
N VAL A 311 12.40 13.39 -7.13
CA VAL A 311 11.16 13.87 -6.52
C VAL A 311 10.63 14.99 -7.40
N ASP A 312 9.45 14.80 -7.96
CA ASP A 312 8.79 15.88 -8.69
C ASP A 312 8.48 17.04 -7.75
N PRO A 313 8.62 18.30 -8.22
CA PRO A 313 8.15 19.44 -7.47
C PRO A 313 6.69 19.23 -7.08
N TYR A 314 6.33 19.47 -5.83
CA TYR A 314 4.93 19.47 -5.42
C TYR A 314 4.17 20.50 -6.27
N GLN A 315 3.26 20.01 -7.08
CA GLN A 315 2.33 20.85 -7.84
C GLN A 315 0.98 20.74 -7.15
N TYR A 316 0.55 21.83 -6.53
CA TYR A 316 -0.77 21.90 -5.86
C TYR A 316 -1.89 21.49 -6.81
N ASP A 317 -1.78 21.86 -8.09
CA ASP A 317 -2.73 21.56 -9.14
C ASP A 317 -2.95 20.06 -9.38
N VAL A 318 -1.96 19.21 -9.12
CA VAL A 318 -2.06 17.75 -9.30
C VAL A 318 -3.15 17.16 -8.40
N TYR A 319 -3.28 17.69 -7.18
CA TYR A 319 -4.24 17.22 -6.18
C TYR A 319 -5.58 17.97 -6.22
N ASN A 320 -5.68 19.01 -7.04
CA ASN A 320 -6.86 19.88 -7.15
C ASN A 320 -7.31 20.03 -8.61
N ARG A 321 -7.25 18.97 -9.38
CA ARG A 321 -7.74 18.95 -10.76
C ARG A 321 -9.25 19.09 -10.80
N PRO A 322 -9.80 19.91 -11.73
CA PRO A 322 -11.24 20.04 -11.92
C PRO A 322 -11.85 18.74 -12.49
N ASP A 323 -13.14 18.58 -12.34
CA ASP A 323 -13.82 17.38 -12.85
C ASP A 323 -13.68 17.21 -14.36
N SER A 324 -13.60 18.30 -15.13
CA SER A 324 -13.33 18.25 -16.57
C SER A 324 -12.01 17.55 -16.91
N PHE A 325 -10.97 17.74 -16.10
CA PHE A 325 -9.71 17.00 -16.27
C PHE A 325 -9.94 15.49 -16.17
N TRP A 326 -10.74 15.04 -15.21
CA TRP A 326 -11.03 13.62 -15.02
C TRP A 326 -11.92 13.05 -16.12
N GLU A 327 -12.88 13.83 -16.63
CA GLU A 327 -13.71 13.44 -17.79
C GLU A 327 -12.87 13.23 -19.05
N GLU A 328 -11.82 14.03 -19.25
CA GLU A 328 -10.93 13.95 -20.41
C GLU A 328 -9.84 12.87 -20.29
N ASN A 329 -9.35 12.59 -19.05
CA ASN A 329 -8.18 11.75 -18.83
C ASN A 329 -8.48 10.37 -18.22
N ARG A 330 -9.73 10.07 -17.85
CA ARG A 330 -10.12 8.69 -17.54
C ARG A 330 -10.11 7.87 -18.82
N LEU A 331 -9.31 6.81 -18.83
CA LEU A 331 -9.24 5.89 -19.97
C LEU A 331 -10.50 5.01 -20.09
N GLU A 332 -11.30 4.91 -19.02
CA GLU A 332 -12.61 4.26 -19.01
C GLU A 332 -13.64 5.20 -18.38
N ARG A 333 -14.81 5.33 -19.02
CA ARG A 333 -15.88 6.17 -18.49
C ARG A 333 -16.54 5.47 -17.30
N LEU A 334 -16.81 6.23 -16.25
CA LEU A 334 -17.56 5.72 -15.11
C LEU A 334 -18.97 5.30 -15.54
N ASN A 335 -19.37 4.11 -15.15
CA ASN A 335 -20.73 3.64 -15.31
C ASN A 335 -21.67 4.27 -14.25
N LYS A 336 -22.97 3.97 -14.31
CA LYS A 336 -23.96 4.56 -13.39
C LYS A 336 -23.73 4.15 -11.93
N ASP A 337 -23.32 2.89 -11.72
CA ASP A 337 -23.11 2.35 -10.38
C ASP A 337 -21.85 2.96 -9.76
N GLU A 338 -20.78 3.11 -10.53
CA GLU A 338 -19.58 3.83 -10.08
C GLU A 338 -19.88 5.29 -9.74
N LEU A 339 -20.68 5.99 -10.57
CA LEU A 339 -21.08 7.37 -10.29
C LEU A 339 -21.91 7.48 -9.00
N SER A 340 -22.75 6.49 -8.69
CA SER A 340 -23.52 6.48 -7.45
C SER A 340 -22.61 6.26 -6.23
N VAL A 341 -21.61 5.39 -6.33
CA VAL A 341 -20.58 5.22 -5.29
C VAL A 341 -19.82 6.52 -5.00
N TYR A 342 -19.41 7.27 -6.03
CA TYR A 342 -18.76 8.57 -5.81
C TYR A 342 -19.67 9.56 -5.08
N LYS A 343 -20.96 9.65 -5.48
CA LYS A 343 -21.96 10.49 -4.81
C LYS A 343 -22.20 10.06 -3.35
N MET A 344 -22.27 8.77 -3.11
CA MET A 344 -22.39 8.19 -1.78
C MET A 344 -21.19 8.59 -0.90
N LEU A 345 -19.95 8.43 -1.40
CA LEU A 345 -18.73 8.81 -0.67
C LEU A 345 -18.67 10.32 -0.38
N ASP A 346 -19.06 11.16 -1.33
CA ASP A 346 -19.12 12.62 -1.13
C ASP A 346 -20.19 13.02 -0.11
N THR A 347 -21.36 12.36 -0.14
CA THR A 347 -22.40 12.54 0.86
C THR A 347 -21.93 12.09 2.25
N LEU A 348 -21.27 10.94 2.33
CA LEU A 348 -20.76 10.38 3.57
C LEU A 348 -19.82 11.34 4.30
N LYS A 349 -18.94 12.03 3.58
CA LYS A 349 -18.04 13.07 4.13
C LYS A 349 -18.79 14.22 4.82
N THR A 350 -20.04 14.47 4.48
CA THR A 350 -20.83 15.55 5.10
C THR A 350 -21.46 15.13 6.43
N VAL A 351 -21.62 13.83 6.68
CA VAL A 351 -22.29 13.28 7.87
C VAL A 351 -21.46 13.52 9.14
N PRO A 352 -21.97 14.25 10.15
CA PRO A 352 -21.18 14.57 11.36
C PRO A 352 -20.67 13.32 12.12
N ARG A 353 -21.49 12.28 12.15
CA ARG A 353 -21.14 11.01 12.79
C ARG A 353 -19.98 10.30 12.08
N PHE A 354 -19.98 10.32 10.75
CA PHE A 354 -18.87 9.79 9.97
C PHE A 354 -17.58 10.57 10.25
N LYS A 355 -17.64 11.90 10.25
CA LYS A 355 -16.50 12.75 10.58
C LYS A 355 -15.90 12.40 11.96
N ALA A 356 -16.76 12.18 12.96
CA ALA A 356 -16.33 11.80 14.31
C ALA A 356 -15.65 10.41 14.33
N LEU A 357 -16.26 9.41 13.65
CA LEU A 357 -15.69 8.06 13.54
C LEU A 357 -14.37 8.07 12.76
N TYR A 358 -14.33 8.80 11.67
CA TYR A 358 -13.12 8.96 10.87
C TYR A 358 -11.99 9.62 11.67
N SER A 359 -12.29 10.73 12.36
CA SER A 359 -11.31 11.39 13.22
C SER A 359 -10.78 10.46 14.32
N ALA A 360 -11.65 9.68 14.95
CA ALA A 360 -11.23 8.71 15.95
C ALA A 360 -10.34 7.62 15.35
N ALA A 361 -10.71 7.07 14.18
CA ALA A 361 -9.90 6.07 13.47
C ALA A 361 -8.55 6.63 13.01
N SER A 362 -8.53 7.85 12.48
CA SER A 362 -7.30 8.55 12.08
C SER A 362 -6.37 8.79 13.26
N ILE A 363 -6.91 9.21 14.42
CA ILE A 363 -6.14 9.37 15.65
C ILE A 363 -5.54 8.03 16.12
N LEU A 364 -6.31 6.94 16.06
CA LEU A 364 -5.81 5.62 16.43
C LEU A 364 -4.71 5.13 15.49
N ALA A 365 -4.83 5.41 14.19
CA ALA A 365 -3.87 4.97 13.17
C ALA A 365 -2.62 5.85 13.12
N SER A 366 -2.77 7.18 13.09
CA SER A 366 -1.67 8.14 12.96
C SER A 366 -1.08 8.58 14.30
N GLY A 367 -1.88 8.50 15.35
CA GLY A 367 -1.58 9.07 16.66
C GLY A 367 -1.86 10.57 16.77
N TYR A 368 -2.28 11.23 15.69
CA TYR A 368 -2.44 12.69 15.63
C TYR A 368 -3.88 13.09 15.30
N HIS A 369 -4.31 14.20 15.88
CA HIS A 369 -5.50 14.92 15.45
C HIS A 369 -5.09 16.00 14.44
N GLU A 370 -5.54 15.88 13.23
CA GLU A 370 -5.20 16.74 12.09
C GLU A 370 -6.03 18.03 12.14
N VAL A 371 -5.38 19.19 12.08
CA VAL A 371 -6.02 20.53 12.01
C VAL A 371 -5.33 21.32 10.92
N GLU A 372 -5.89 21.31 9.72
CA GLU A 372 -5.32 21.98 8.54
C GLU A 372 -3.82 21.65 8.33
N ASN A 373 -2.96 22.63 8.61
CA ASN A 373 -1.50 22.52 8.43
C ASN A 373 -0.75 22.16 9.72
N PHE A 374 -1.46 21.72 10.76
CA PHE A 374 -0.88 21.42 12.06
C PHE A 374 -1.53 20.18 12.68
N ASP A 375 -0.73 19.20 13.03
CA ASP A 375 -1.19 17.98 13.71
C ASP A 375 -0.94 18.11 15.21
N ILE A 376 -1.99 17.90 16.02
CA ILE A 376 -1.91 17.87 17.48
C ILE A 376 -1.70 16.43 17.94
N GLY A 377 -0.66 16.18 18.72
CA GLY A 377 -0.43 14.83 19.22
C GLY A 377 1.05 14.54 19.60
N PRO A 378 1.38 13.26 19.75
CA PRO A 378 0.52 12.08 19.65
C PRO A 378 -0.55 12.01 20.73
N VAL A 379 -1.82 11.85 20.33
CA VAL A 379 -2.98 11.89 21.24
C VAL A 379 -2.92 10.80 22.30
N LEU A 380 -2.47 9.59 21.92
CA LEU A 380 -2.34 8.46 22.84
C LEU A 380 -1.28 8.68 23.93
N SER A 381 -0.44 9.70 23.82
CA SER A 381 0.58 10.07 24.80
C SER A 381 0.25 11.33 25.58
N LEU A 382 -0.97 11.89 25.44
CA LEU A 382 -1.42 13.06 26.22
C LEU A 382 -1.37 12.79 27.72
N PHE A 383 -1.75 11.58 28.11
CA PHE A 383 -1.68 11.13 29.50
C PHE A 383 -0.82 9.87 29.59
N GLY A 384 -0.02 9.79 30.63
CA GLY A 384 0.78 8.62 30.94
C GLY A 384 0.95 8.46 32.45
N TYR A 385 1.32 7.26 32.86
CA TYR A 385 1.66 6.96 34.23
C TYR A 385 2.91 6.10 34.29
N ASN A 386 3.87 6.49 35.09
CA ASN A 386 5.06 5.68 35.38
C ASN A 386 5.58 5.97 36.80
N GLU A 387 6.46 5.10 37.30
CA GLU A 387 6.95 5.17 38.68
C GLU A 387 7.81 6.40 38.99
N ALA A 388 8.48 6.96 37.98
CA ALA A 388 9.34 8.13 38.15
C ALA A 388 8.56 9.45 38.16
N GLU A 389 7.57 9.58 37.30
CA GLU A 389 6.84 10.84 37.07
C GLU A 389 5.46 10.84 37.76
N GLY A 390 4.95 9.66 38.13
CA GLY A 390 3.55 9.48 38.51
C GLY A 390 2.64 9.74 37.32
N LEU A 391 1.56 10.49 37.53
CA LEU A 391 0.75 11.00 36.43
C LEU A 391 1.60 11.97 35.59
N ARG A 392 1.57 11.79 34.29
CA ARG A 392 2.23 12.66 33.30
C ARG A 392 1.19 13.22 32.34
N VAL A 393 1.23 14.52 32.13
CA VAL A 393 0.46 15.21 31.09
C VAL A 393 1.42 15.75 30.03
N ARG A 394 1.11 15.50 28.76
CA ARG A 394 1.93 15.93 27.62
C ARG A 394 1.05 16.60 26.57
N LEU A 395 1.53 17.72 26.03
CA LEU A 395 0.98 18.38 24.85
C LEU A 395 2.06 18.48 23.79
N GLY A 396 1.73 18.18 22.57
CA GLY A 396 2.67 18.26 21.45
C GLY A 396 1.96 18.43 20.12
N GLY A 397 2.74 18.68 19.10
CA GLY A 397 2.25 18.79 17.74
C GLY A 397 3.38 18.95 16.74
N ARG A 398 2.99 18.96 15.48
CA ARG A 398 3.90 19.14 14.34
C ARG A 398 3.23 19.95 13.24
N THR A 399 4.01 20.72 12.51
CA THR A 399 3.53 21.26 11.24
C THR A 399 3.44 20.13 10.22
N TYR A 400 2.38 20.11 9.43
CA TYR A 400 2.18 19.12 8.38
C TYR A 400 1.41 19.74 7.21
N PHE A 401 2.12 20.02 6.12
CA PHE A 401 1.53 20.59 4.90
C PHE A 401 1.31 19.52 3.83
N SER A 402 2.23 18.54 3.75
CA SER A 402 2.17 17.41 2.82
C SER A 402 3.22 16.35 3.19
N GLN A 403 3.24 15.23 2.45
CA GLN A 403 4.30 14.21 2.59
C GLN A 403 5.71 14.77 2.29
N ASN A 404 5.82 15.71 1.35
CA ASN A 404 7.08 16.31 0.90
C ASN A 404 7.23 17.75 1.34
N ASP A 405 6.93 18.02 2.61
CA ASP A 405 7.11 19.35 3.20
C ASP A 405 8.51 19.90 2.98
N GLN A 406 8.61 21.15 2.58
CA GLN A 406 9.90 21.82 2.48
C GLN A 406 10.54 22.01 3.86
N TRP A 407 9.73 22.21 4.89
CA TRP A 407 10.18 22.27 6.27
C TRP A 407 9.13 21.68 7.22
N ARG A 408 9.57 21.17 8.34
CA ARG A 408 8.72 20.65 9.40
C ARG A 408 9.30 21.03 10.76
N LEU A 409 8.44 21.52 11.62
CA LEU A 409 8.72 21.71 13.04
C LEU A 409 7.87 20.73 13.83
N GLU A 410 8.46 20.15 14.84
CA GLU A 410 7.77 19.28 15.77
C GLU A 410 8.23 19.57 17.19
N GLY A 411 7.28 19.56 18.13
CA GLY A 411 7.63 19.80 19.52
C GLY A 411 6.60 19.26 20.50
N PHE A 412 7.02 19.13 21.75
CA PHE A 412 6.13 18.79 22.86
C PHE A 412 6.64 19.38 24.18
N GLY A 413 5.71 19.61 25.08
CA GLY A 413 5.95 19.85 26.50
C GLY A 413 5.23 18.79 27.35
N ALA A 414 5.84 18.37 28.43
CA ALA A 414 5.22 17.44 29.37
C ALA A 414 5.57 17.78 30.83
N TYR A 415 4.67 17.44 31.76
CA TYR A 415 4.86 17.61 33.18
C TYR A 415 4.56 16.32 33.94
N GLY A 416 5.46 15.91 34.81
CA GLY A 416 5.27 14.77 35.72
C GLY A 416 4.92 15.28 37.11
N PHE A 417 3.83 14.81 37.68
CA PHE A 417 3.31 15.30 38.95
C PHE A 417 4.07 14.78 40.17
N LYS A 418 4.72 13.61 40.05
CA LYS A 418 5.49 13.02 41.15
C LYS A 418 6.91 13.58 41.21
N ASP A 419 7.57 13.77 40.06
CA ASP A 419 8.92 14.31 40.01
C ASP A 419 8.97 15.84 39.86
N GLU A 420 7.80 16.48 39.71
CA GLU A 420 7.59 17.93 39.61
C GLU A 420 8.50 18.61 38.57
N ARG A 421 8.72 17.93 37.43
CA ARG A 421 9.64 18.41 36.40
C ARG A 421 8.97 18.58 35.05
N PHE A 422 9.39 19.65 34.36
CA PHE A 422 9.09 19.88 32.97
C PHE A 422 10.04 19.10 32.08
N LYS A 423 9.48 18.47 31.07
CA LYS A 423 10.14 17.78 29.96
C LYS A 423 9.69 18.43 28.67
N PHE A 424 10.56 18.47 27.68
CA PHE A 424 10.23 19.04 26.38
C PHE A 424 11.11 18.43 25.29
N GLY A 425 10.64 18.54 24.06
CA GLY A 425 11.41 18.22 22.88
C GLY A 425 11.03 19.15 21.75
N VAL A 426 11.99 19.48 20.91
CA VAL A 426 11.80 20.25 19.68
C VAL A 426 12.69 19.69 18.60
N SER A 427 12.17 19.57 17.38
CA SER A 427 12.94 19.22 16.20
C SER A 427 12.52 20.03 15.00
N ALA A 428 13.47 20.25 14.11
CA ALA A 428 13.28 20.91 12.84
C ALA A 428 13.88 20.06 11.72
N LYS A 429 13.22 20.06 10.56
CA LYS A 429 13.66 19.39 9.35
C LYS A 429 13.42 20.33 8.17
N VAL A 430 14.40 20.44 7.28
CA VAL A 430 14.33 21.30 6.08
C VAL A 430 14.82 20.53 4.86
N LEU A 431 14.01 20.46 3.84
CA LEU A 431 14.32 19.88 2.53
C LEU A 431 14.96 20.96 1.65
N LEU A 432 16.28 20.90 1.50
CA LEU A 432 17.05 21.87 0.74
C LEU A 432 17.02 21.62 -0.76
N ASN A 433 17.01 20.35 -1.16
CA ASN A 433 17.00 19.98 -2.57
C ASN A 433 16.07 18.81 -2.82
N ARG A 434 15.05 19.02 -3.66
CA ARG A 434 14.06 18.02 -4.00
C ARG A 434 14.58 16.94 -4.94
N LYS A 435 15.56 17.25 -5.79
CA LYS A 435 16.09 16.29 -6.80
C LYS A 435 16.80 15.10 -6.18
N ASN A 436 17.58 15.35 -5.13
CA ASN A 436 18.32 14.31 -4.40
C ASN A 436 17.85 14.19 -2.93
N ARG A 437 16.69 14.75 -2.60
CA ARG A 437 16.12 14.78 -1.24
C ARG A 437 17.08 15.25 -0.15
N LEU A 438 18.00 16.17 -0.49
CA LEU A 438 18.91 16.71 0.50
C LEU A 438 18.14 17.39 1.61
N THR A 439 18.20 16.82 2.81
CA THR A 439 17.46 17.24 3.98
C THR A 439 18.42 17.45 5.15
N LEU A 440 18.33 18.61 5.79
CA LEU A 440 18.95 18.87 7.09
C LEU A 440 17.92 18.70 8.19
N TYR A 441 18.35 18.18 9.32
CA TYR A 441 17.52 18.08 10.51
C TYR A 441 18.33 18.27 11.79
N ALA A 442 17.65 18.80 12.81
CA ALA A 442 18.20 18.94 14.14
C ALA A 442 17.08 18.80 15.19
N GLY A 443 17.43 18.35 16.37
CA GLY A 443 16.48 18.23 17.46
C GLY A 443 17.16 18.22 18.82
N TYR A 444 16.40 18.63 19.83
CA TYR A 444 16.77 18.54 21.24
C TYR A 444 15.61 18.01 22.07
N ARG A 445 15.92 17.11 23.00
CA ARG A 445 14.93 16.52 23.90
C ARG A 445 15.48 16.38 25.31
N LYS A 446 14.66 16.73 26.30
CA LYS A 446 14.84 16.42 27.72
C LYS A 446 13.59 15.67 28.17
N ASP A 447 13.72 14.39 28.49
CA ASP A 447 12.56 13.51 28.75
C ASP A 447 12.92 12.36 29.69
N VAL A 448 11.92 11.52 30.02
CA VAL A 448 12.10 10.24 30.68
C VAL A 448 11.71 9.15 29.70
N GLU A 449 12.52 8.12 29.57
CA GLU A 449 12.26 6.99 28.70
C GLU A 449 12.65 5.64 29.35
N GLN A 450 12.10 4.58 28.85
CA GLN A 450 12.48 3.22 29.24
C GLN A 450 13.85 2.87 28.65
N THR A 451 14.75 2.34 29.46
CA THR A 451 16.10 1.97 29.03
C THR A 451 16.05 0.90 27.94
N GLY A 452 16.75 1.14 26.84
CA GLY A 452 16.87 0.17 25.74
C GLY A 452 15.78 0.28 24.65
N ALA A 453 14.71 1.03 24.88
CA ALA A 453 13.59 1.12 23.93
C ALA A 453 13.82 2.12 22.78
N SER A 454 14.78 3.02 22.89
CA SER A 454 15.00 4.13 21.94
C SER A 454 15.88 3.79 20.73
N LEU A 455 16.43 2.60 20.65
CA LEU A 455 17.37 2.23 19.57
C LEU A 455 16.71 1.78 18.27
N SER A 456 15.38 1.58 18.26
CA SER A 456 14.69 0.95 17.12
C SER A 456 13.97 1.90 16.17
N SER A 457 13.89 3.20 16.45
CA SER A 457 13.16 4.16 15.60
C SER A 457 14.13 5.05 14.80
N SER A 458 14.51 4.58 13.62
CA SER A 458 15.45 5.29 12.74
C SER A 458 14.90 6.58 12.10
N ASN A 459 13.59 6.81 12.15
CA ASN A 459 12.95 7.92 11.43
C ASN A 459 12.51 9.10 12.33
N ASP A 460 12.51 8.92 13.64
CA ASP A 460 12.15 10.00 14.58
C ASP A 460 13.40 10.74 15.06
N ILE A 461 13.53 12.01 14.69
CA ILE A 461 14.65 12.88 15.08
C ILE A 461 14.75 12.99 16.61
N LEU A 462 13.62 12.97 17.29
CA LEU A 462 13.54 13.06 18.75
C LEU A 462 13.73 11.71 19.45
N GLY A 463 13.79 10.58 18.68
CA GLY A 463 13.99 9.24 19.20
C GLY A 463 12.96 8.85 20.26
N ARG A 464 11.67 9.09 20.00
CA ARG A 464 10.61 8.91 20.98
C ARG A 464 10.24 7.45 21.15
N ASN A 465 10.02 7.05 22.39
CA ASN A 465 9.34 5.83 22.73
C ASN A 465 7.93 6.16 23.26
N LEU A 466 6.91 5.90 22.46
CA LEU A 466 5.51 6.07 22.86
C LEU A 466 5.14 5.16 24.06
N ALA A 467 5.78 4.00 24.17
CA ALA A 467 5.48 3.04 25.22
C ALA A 467 5.83 3.53 26.63
N SER A 468 6.86 4.38 26.79
CA SER A 468 7.27 4.88 28.11
C SER A 468 6.40 6.02 28.66
N SER A 469 5.50 6.57 27.86
CA SER A 469 4.68 7.74 28.23
C SER A 469 3.19 7.57 27.94
N SER A 470 2.74 6.39 27.58
CA SER A 470 1.33 6.08 27.26
C SER A 470 0.63 5.32 28.39
N LEU A 471 -0.65 5.62 28.63
CA LEU A 471 -1.52 4.85 29.52
C LEU A 471 -1.74 3.40 29.03
N ILE A 472 -1.41 3.12 27.77
CA ILE A 472 -1.60 1.81 27.13
C ILE A 472 -0.43 0.85 27.45
N THR A 473 0.61 1.33 28.11
CA THR A 473 1.77 0.47 28.41
C THR A 473 1.43 -0.53 29.50
N VAL A 474 1.39 -1.81 29.13
CA VAL A 474 1.21 -2.94 30.04
C VAL A 474 2.58 -3.48 30.42
N GLY A 475 2.94 -3.43 31.72
CA GLY A 475 4.19 -4.00 32.25
C GLY A 475 4.84 -3.13 33.34
N ALA A 476 5.86 -3.67 33.98
CA ALA A 476 6.64 -2.96 35.00
C ALA A 476 7.52 -1.88 34.33
N ASN A 477 7.29 -0.61 34.69
CA ASN A 477 8.03 0.56 34.21
C ASN A 477 9.13 0.99 35.21
N ASP A 478 9.89 0.04 35.73
CA ASP A 478 10.90 0.23 36.77
C ASP A 478 12.28 0.71 36.24
N LYS A 479 12.54 0.46 34.94
CA LYS A 479 13.84 0.79 34.30
C LYS A 479 13.77 2.09 33.52
N LEU A 480 13.49 3.18 34.22
CA LEU A 480 13.35 4.50 33.61
C LEU A 480 14.63 5.33 33.70
N THR A 481 14.91 6.04 32.61
CA THR A 481 16.11 6.87 32.45
C THR A 481 15.72 8.29 32.05
N ARG A 482 16.29 9.28 32.71
CA ARG A 482 16.23 10.69 32.30
C ARG A 482 17.22 10.89 31.16
N VAL A 483 16.74 11.40 30.03
CA VAL A 483 17.49 11.57 28.80
C VAL A 483 17.60 13.04 28.45
N LYS A 484 18.81 13.49 28.14
CA LYS A 484 19.05 14.70 27.35
C LYS A 484 19.66 14.25 26.04
N LEU A 485 19.02 14.56 24.95
CA LEU A 485 19.43 14.18 23.59
C LEU A 485 19.52 15.42 22.72
N ALA A 486 20.68 15.68 22.16
CA ALA A 486 20.85 16.62 21.05
C ALA A 486 21.22 15.82 19.80
N THR A 487 20.54 16.06 18.69
CA THR A 487 20.75 15.34 17.44
C THR A 487 20.81 16.33 16.29
N MET A 488 21.72 16.12 15.36
CA MET A 488 21.75 16.83 14.09
C MET A 488 22.22 15.90 12.98
N GLY A 489 21.76 16.16 11.76
CA GLY A 489 22.16 15.32 10.66
C GLY A 489 21.73 15.81 9.31
N VAL A 490 22.20 15.07 8.31
CA VAL A 490 21.90 15.27 6.90
C VAL A 490 21.49 13.92 6.30
N SER A 491 20.49 13.96 5.44
CA SER A 491 20.12 12.83 4.62
C SER A 491 20.00 13.24 3.16
N LEU A 492 20.36 12.34 2.25
CA LEU A 492 20.24 12.56 0.81
C LEU A 492 19.99 11.23 0.10
N GLU A 493 19.36 11.31 -1.06
CA GLU A 493 19.12 10.20 -1.97
C GLU A 493 19.85 10.49 -3.30
N PRO A 494 21.15 10.16 -3.42
CA PRO A 494 21.95 10.49 -4.61
C PRO A 494 21.49 9.73 -5.86
N VAL A 495 20.95 8.53 -5.67
CA VAL A 495 20.37 7.66 -6.70
C VAL A 495 19.06 7.09 -6.16
N LYS A 496 18.09 6.83 -7.02
CA LYS A 496 16.78 6.26 -6.65
C LYS A 496 16.96 5.03 -5.75
N ASN A 497 16.29 5.01 -4.60
CA ASN A 497 16.30 3.95 -3.59
C ASN A 497 17.63 3.80 -2.80
N LEU A 498 18.62 4.68 -2.99
CA LEU A 498 19.80 4.74 -2.14
C LEU A 498 19.71 5.93 -1.18
N ASN A 499 19.32 5.68 0.05
CA ASN A 499 19.21 6.72 1.08
C ASN A 499 20.47 6.70 1.96
N ILE A 500 21.21 7.81 1.95
CA ILE A 500 22.39 8.01 2.78
C ILE A 500 22.01 8.99 3.89
N ARG A 501 22.24 8.60 5.15
CA ARG A 501 22.00 9.44 6.32
C ARG A 501 23.22 9.49 7.18
N LEU A 502 23.67 10.69 7.52
CA LEU A 502 24.70 10.94 8.51
C LEU A 502 24.07 11.68 9.69
N THR A 503 24.21 11.11 10.89
CA THR A 503 23.63 11.65 12.12
C THR A 503 24.68 11.73 13.19
N GLY A 504 24.85 12.90 13.79
CA GLY A 504 25.59 13.10 15.04
C GLY A 504 24.63 13.27 16.20
N SER A 505 24.87 12.63 17.33
CA SER A 505 24.05 12.80 18.52
C SER A 505 24.89 12.83 19.79
N TYR A 506 24.50 13.71 20.69
CA TYR A 506 25.00 13.72 22.08
C TYR A 506 23.87 13.28 23.00
N ARG A 507 24.13 12.29 23.83
CA ARG A 507 23.15 11.70 24.72
C ARG A 507 23.69 11.62 26.14
N SER A 508 22.98 12.18 27.10
CA SER A 508 23.23 12.01 28.53
C SER A 508 22.07 11.23 29.14
N LEU A 509 22.39 10.16 29.83
CA LEU A 509 21.45 9.26 30.47
C LEU A 509 21.69 9.27 31.97
N ARG A 510 20.63 9.45 32.76
CA ARG A 510 20.64 9.32 34.23
C ARG A 510 19.51 8.44 34.67
N SER A 511 19.72 7.58 35.67
CA SER A 511 18.62 6.81 36.26
C SER A 511 17.52 7.77 36.74
N ALA A 512 16.26 7.40 36.47
CA ALA A 512 15.10 8.17 36.92
C ALA A 512 14.58 7.71 38.29
N THR A 513 14.78 6.44 38.63
CA THR A 513 14.23 5.78 39.83
C THR A 513 15.28 5.25 40.78
N ASN A 514 16.43 4.80 40.27
CA ASN A 514 17.44 4.15 41.09
C ASN A 514 18.51 5.14 41.56
N THR A 515 18.66 5.23 42.84
CA THR A 515 19.78 5.91 43.52
C THR A 515 20.57 4.88 44.28
N PHE A 516 21.83 5.07 44.44
CA PHE A 516 22.66 4.27 45.36
C PHE A 516 23.40 5.22 46.32
N SER A 517 23.62 4.78 47.55
CA SER A 517 24.44 5.47 48.50
C SER A 517 25.85 4.89 48.51
N VAL A 518 26.84 5.74 48.55
CA VAL A 518 28.22 5.36 48.76
C VAL A 518 28.56 5.77 50.18
N ASP A 519 28.80 4.80 51.04
CA ASP A 519 29.23 5.02 52.40
C ASP A 519 30.77 5.06 52.42
N TYR A 520 31.34 6.07 52.98
CA TYR A 520 32.78 6.24 53.12
C TYR A 520 33.15 6.65 54.51
N LEU A 521 34.31 6.20 54.95
CA LEU A 521 34.84 6.53 56.25
C LEU A 521 35.54 7.92 56.16
N LYS A 522 35.10 8.85 57.01
CA LYS A 522 35.75 10.15 57.11
C LYS A 522 37.01 10.05 58.01
N GLU A 523 37.84 11.07 57.92
CA GLU A 523 39.11 11.16 58.71
C GLU A 523 38.86 11.12 60.23
N ASP A 524 37.71 11.57 60.68
CA ASP A 524 37.24 11.55 62.07
C ASP A 524 36.69 10.20 62.54
N GLY A 525 36.71 9.19 61.65
CA GLY A 525 36.17 7.87 61.94
C GLY A 525 34.64 7.73 61.81
N SER A 526 33.92 8.81 61.42
CA SER A 526 32.49 8.74 61.15
C SER A 526 32.20 8.26 59.76
N ILE A 527 31.02 7.65 59.54
CA ILE A 527 30.57 7.22 58.22
C ILE A 527 29.83 8.38 57.55
N GLY A 528 30.36 8.81 56.42
CA GLY A 528 29.65 9.70 55.50
C GLY A 528 28.90 8.90 54.43
N SER A 529 27.70 9.34 54.02
CA SER A 529 26.94 8.72 52.95
C SER A 529 26.55 9.75 51.91
N ASP A 530 26.92 9.47 50.66
CA ASP A 530 26.53 10.26 49.50
C ASP A 530 25.60 9.51 48.60
N VAL A 531 24.43 10.13 48.26
CA VAL A 531 23.46 9.55 47.35
C VAL A 531 23.84 9.93 45.92
N GLN A 532 24.15 8.93 45.11
CA GLN A 532 24.58 9.08 43.71
C GLN A 532 23.51 8.62 42.74
N GLN A 533 23.42 9.30 41.61
CA GLN A 533 22.65 8.84 40.45
C GLN A 533 23.62 8.50 39.30
N PRO A 534 23.62 7.26 38.79
CA PRO A 534 24.50 6.89 37.69
C PRO A 534 24.18 7.73 36.44
N GLU A 535 25.22 8.22 35.79
CA GLU A 535 25.12 8.97 34.53
C GLU A 535 26.03 8.38 33.48
N ILE A 536 25.51 8.20 32.28
CA ILE A 536 26.26 7.77 31.10
C ILE A 536 26.16 8.88 30.04
N ARG A 537 27.28 9.27 29.45
CA ARG A 537 27.36 10.19 28.32
C ARG A 537 27.88 9.47 27.11
N LEU A 538 27.17 9.64 25.98
CA LEU A 538 27.48 9.01 24.69
C LEU A 538 27.54 10.10 23.61
N LEU A 539 28.57 10.00 22.76
CA LEU A 539 28.75 10.83 21.57
C LEU A 539 28.50 10.00 20.32
#